data_466b2fa542a36700537ea2c5df366226
#
_entry.id   466b2fa542a36700537ea2c5df366226
#
_cell.length_a   1.000
_cell.length_b   1.000
_cell.length_c   1.000
_cell.angle_alpha   90.00
_cell.angle_beta   90.00
_cell.angle_gamma   90.00
#
_symmetry.space_group_name_H-M   'P 1'
#
loop_
_entity.id
_entity.type
_entity.pdbx_description
1 polymer ?
#
loop_
_entity_poly.entity_id
_entity_poly.type
_entity_poly.pdbx_seq_one_letter_code
_entity_poly.pdbx_strand_id
1 'polypeptide(L)'
;MKETGTAMCCSEQICRYGVVPPRAYEGGFFMLYNVVVNDWGETTYVPTTLGNILLAVVIIALLGIAMYFAGKGSAKVTRKLSAKQLAFCALAIALGTVLSNIKVFHFPTGGSITLLSMLMIALPGYWFGLGAGIMTGVAYGVLQLLIDPYVLYPMQLVVDYLLAFGALGLSGLFMNAKNGLIKGYLAGVVGRYVFAVISGWIFFGAYAWEGWNPLPYSLVYNAIYIFAEAAVTVVILCIPPVKDALARVKKMAVE
;
A
#
# COMPACT_ATOMS: atom_id res chain seq x y z
N MET A 1 10.95 -58.53 -15.03
CA MET A 1 10.18 -58.60 -13.76
C MET A 1 9.80 -57.17 -13.40
N LYS A 2 8.55 -56.95 -13.47
CA LYS A 2 7.69 -55.86 -13.08
C LYS A 2 7.91 -55.42 -11.64
N GLU A 3 7.89 -54.12 -11.38
CA GLU A 3 7.15 -53.58 -10.27
C GLU A 3 6.62 -52.20 -10.60
N THR A 4 5.34 -52.17 -10.72
CA THR A 4 4.42 -51.03 -10.84
C THR A 4 4.19 -50.44 -9.46
N GLY A 5 4.60 -49.19 -9.27
CA GLY A 5 4.22 -48.37 -8.12
C GLY A 5 3.22 -47.29 -8.55
N THR A 6 1.95 -47.58 -8.37
CA THR A 6 0.82 -46.69 -8.59
C THR A 6 0.83 -45.56 -7.57
N ALA A 7 1.21 -44.37 -7.97
CA ALA A 7 1.01 -43.18 -7.15
C ALA A 7 -0.46 -42.74 -7.30
N MET A 8 -1.19 -42.79 -6.20
CA MET A 8 -2.58 -42.37 -6.06
C MET A 8 -2.71 -40.88 -6.36
N CYS A 9 -3.54 -40.58 -7.35
CA CYS A 9 -3.88 -39.25 -7.80
C CYS A 9 -4.72 -38.55 -6.73
N CYS A 10 -4.19 -37.52 -6.10
CA CYS A 10 -4.91 -36.65 -5.19
C CYS A 10 -5.42 -35.44 -5.96
N SER A 11 -6.73 -35.30 -6.06
CA SER A 11 -7.58 -34.20 -6.51
C SER A 11 -7.16 -33.44 -7.80
N GLU A 12 -8.05 -33.43 -8.78
CA GLU A 12 -7.93 -32.84 -10.13
C GLU A 12 -7.51 -31.35 -10.21
N GLN A 13 -7.51 -30.63 -9.11
CA GLN A 13 -7.05 -29.22 -9.06
C GLN A 13 -5.53 -29.08 -8.89
N ILE A 14 -4.84 -30.10 -8.42
CA ILE A 14 -3.38 -30.05 -8.19
C ILE A 14 -2.60 -30.38 -9.46
N CYS A 15 -3.19 -31.12 -10.38
CA CYS A 15 -2.57 -31.49 -11.65
C CYS A 15 -2.51 -30.36 -12.69
N ARG A 16 -3.18 -29.24 -12.50
CA ARG A 16 -3.15 -28.09 -13.44
C ARG A 16 -1.99 -27.13 -13.20
N TYR A 17 -1.40 -27.16 -12.02
CA TYR A 17 -0.23 -26.36 -11.70
C TYR A 17 0.81 -27.35 -11.18
N GLY A 18 1.87 -27.56 -11.95
CA GLY A 18 2.95 -28.47 -11.56
C GLY A 18 3.53 -28.07 -10.20
N VAL A 19 2.98 -28.67 -9.13
CA VAL A 19 3.53 -28.49 -7.78
C VAL A 19 4.76 -29.35 -7.70
N VAL A 20 5.93 -28.77 -7.92
CA VAL A 20 7.19 -29.42 -7.60
C VAL A 20 7.31 -29.42 -6.07
N PRO A 21 7.42 -30.59 -5.40
CA PRO A 21 7.65 -30.61 -3.97
C PRO A 21 8.93 -29.83 -3.67
N PRO A 22 8.93 -28.96 -2.65
CA PRO A 22 10.08 -28.12 -2.36
C PRO A 22 11.29 -28.99 -2.05
N ARG A 23 12.39 -28.81 -2.79
CA ARG A 23 13.71 -29.19 -2.28
C ARG A 23 13.88 -28.45 -0.96
N ALA A 24 14.09 -29.22 0.11
CA ALA A 24 14.19 -28.73 1.46
C ALA A 24 15.20 -27.56 1.54
N TYR A 25 14.69 -26.35 1.62
CA TYR A 25 15.41 -25.23 2.19
C TYR A 25 15.00 -25.19 3.67
N GLU A 26 15.89 -25.60 4.53
CA GLU A 26 15.74 -25.55 5.98
C GLU A 26 15.74 -24.07 6.43
N GLY A 27 14.56 -23.53 6.69
CA GLY A 27 14.39 -22.23 7.30
C GLY A 27 12.92 -22.00 7.66
N GLY A 28 12.61 -21.80 8.92
CA GLY A 28 11.30 -21.82 9.58
C GLY A 28 10.17 -20.92 9.07
N PHE A 29 10.19 -20.46 7.83
CA PHE A 29 9.13 -19.64 7.20
C PHE A 29 8.22 -20.42 6.21
N PHE A 30 8.48 -21.70 6.00
CA PHE A 30 7.76 -22.54 5.02
C PHE A 30 6.27 -22.74 5.30
N MET A 31 5.79 -22.42 6.50
CA MET A 31 4.37 -22.56 6.82
C MET A 31 3.47 -21.44 6.26
N LEU A 32 4.05 -20.35 5.80
CA LEU A 32 3.28 -19.14 5.42
C LEU A 32 3.02 -19.02 3.92
N TYR A 33 3.82 -19.66 3.08
CA TYR A 33 3.65 -19.64 1.64
C TYR A 33 4.07 -20.97 0.99
N ASN A 34 3.47 -21.28 -0.16
CA ASN A 34 3.85 -22.37 -1.05
C ASN A 34 4.64 -21.80 -2.21
N VAL A 35 5.66 -22.50 -2.65
CA VAL A 35 6.40 -22.18 -3.86
C VAL A 35 5.75 -22.94 -5.02
N VAL A 36 5.26 -22.24 -6.01
CA VAL A 36 4.65 -22.83 -7.22
C VAL A 36 5.48 -22.38 -8.42
N VAL A 37 5.90 -23.33 -9.24
CA VAL A 37 6.56 -23.05 -10.51
C VAL A 37 5.51 -23.13 -11.61
N ASN A 38 5.36 -22.06 -12.39
CA ASN A 38 4.41 -22.03 -13.50
C ASN A 38 4.99 -22.80 -14.71
N ASP A 39 4.17 -23.01 -15.76
CA ASP A 39 4.55 -23.74 -16.98
C ASP A 39 5.71 -23.07 -17.76
N TRP A 40 6.04 -21.83 -17.43
CA TRP A 40 7.14 -21.04 -18.02
C TRP A 40 8.43 -21.12 -17.20
N GLY A 41 8.43 -21.93 -16.12
CA GLY A 41 9.59 -22.07 -15.22
C GLY A 41 9.76 -20.93 -14.21
N GLU A 42 8.81 -20.00 -14.09
CA GLU A 42 8.85 -18.91 -13.13
C GLU A 42 8.36 -19.39 -11.76
N THR A 43 9.10 -19.04 -10.72
CA THR A 43 8.78 -19.37 -9.33
C THR A 43 7.84 -18.33 -8.73
N THR A 44 6.66 -18.76 -8.30
CA THR A 44 5.67 -17.90 -7.65
C THR A 44 5.44 -18.32 -6.21
N TYR A 45 5.37 -17.37 -5.30
CA TYR A 45 5.10 -17.60 -3.88
C TYR A 45 3.62 -17.36 -3.59
N VAL A 46 2.88 -18.44 -3.30
CA VAL A 46 1.43 -18.39 -3.01
C VAL A 46 1.22 -18.50 -1.50
N PRO A 47 0.60 -17.50 -0.84
CA PRO A 47 0.34 -17.58 0.59
C PRO A 47 -0.51 -18.81 0.93
N THR A 48 -0.12 -19.54 1.97
CA THR A 48 -0.93 -20.62 2.54
C THR A 48 -2.15 -20.04 3.28
N THR A 49 -3.08 -20.90 3.67
CA THR A 49 -4.20 -20.50 4.54
C THR A 49 -3.69 -19.86 5.83
N LEU A 50 -2.63 -20.40 6.43
CA LEU A 50 -1.99 -19.84 7.62
C LEU A 50 -1.34 -18.48 7.32
N GLY A 51 -0.69 -18.33 6.17
CA GLY A 51 -0.13 -17.06 5.69
C GLY A 51 -1.19 -15.97 5.55
N ASN A 52 -2.34 -16.30 4.95
CA ASN A 52 -3.47 -15.37 4.81
C ASN A 52 -4.09 -15.00 6.18
N ILE A 53 -4.21 -15.96 7.11
CA ILE A 53 -4.69 -15.69 8.47
C ILE A 53 -3.73 -14.75 9.21
N LEU A 54 -2.42 -15.02 9.14
CA LEU A 54 -1.43 -14.17 9.78
C LEU A 54 -1.46 -12.75 9.20
N LEU A 55 -1.57 -12.64 7.87
CA LEU A 55 -1.71 -11.35 7.19
C LEU A 55 -2.94 -10.59 7.68
N ALA A 56 -4.10 -11.26 7.77
CA ALA A 56 -5.32 -10.67 8.30
C ALA A 56 -5.15 -10.19 9.76
N VAL A 57 -4.49 -10.98 10.60
CA VAL A 57 -4.18 -10.60 11.99
C VAL A 57 -3.28 -9.36 12.04
N VAL A 58 -2.23 -9.32 11.20
CA VAL A 58 -1.33 -8.14 11.12
C VAL A 58 -2.09 -6.90 10.67
N ILE A 59 -2.97 -7.02 9.67
CA ILE A 59 -3.82 -5.92 9.21
C ILE A 59 -4.71 -5.41 10.33
N ILE A 60 -5.39 -6.31 11.05
CA ILE A 60 -6.28 -5.96 12.17
C ILE A 60 -5.48 -5.29 13.28
N ALA A 61 -4.29 -5.79 13.61
CA ALA A 61 -3.41 -5.19 14.61
C ALA A 61 -2.96 -3.77 14.20
N LEU A 62 -2.56 -3.56 12.94
CA LEU A 62 -2.17 -2.24 12.44
C LEU A 62 -3.34 -1.26 12.45
N LEU A 63 -4.53 -1.70 12.06
CA LEU A 63 -5.75 -0.89 12.16
C LEU A 63 -6.08 -0.56 13.62
N GLY A 64 -5.96 -1.53 14.54
CA GLY A 64 -6.15 -1.31 15.97
C GLY A 64 -5.17 -0.30 16.56
N ILE A 65 -3.90 -0.38 16.18
CA ILE A 65 -2.86 0.59 16.56
C ILE A 65 -3.19 1.98 16.01
N ALA A 66 -3.57 2.07 14.74
CA ALA A 66 -3.98 3.34 14.13
C ALA A 66 -5.18 3.96 14.85
N MET A 67 -6.20 3.15 15.20
CA MET A 67 -7.37 3.59 15.95
C MET A 67 -7.01 4.02 17.39
N TYR A 68 -6.11 3.30 18.06
CA TYR A 68 -5.65 3.67 19.41
C TYR A 68 -4.95 5.05 19.42
N PHE A 69 -4.07 5.31 18.46
CA PHE A 69 -3.43 6.62 18.32
C PHE A 69 -4.42 7.70 17.89
N ALA A 70 -5.41 7.37 17.06
CA ALA A 70 -6.49 8.28 16.68
C ALA A 70 -7.37 8.66 17.88
N GLY A 71 -7.65 7.73 18.79
CA GLY A 71 -8.44 7.99 20.00
C GLY A 71 -7.73 8.87 21.03
N LYS A 72 -6.39 8.85 21.08
CA LYS A 72 -5.60 9.73 21.96
C LYS A 72 -5.43 11.17 21.43
N GLY A 73 -5.45 11.34 20.11
CA GLY A 73 -5.53 12.68 19.52
C GLY A 73 -7.01 13.07 19.41
N SER A 74 -7.42 14.24 19.89
CA SER A 74 -8.80 14.79 19.86
C SER A 74 -9.48 14.81 18.47
N ALA A 75 -9.15 13.90 17.59
CA ALA A 75 -9.75 13.73 16.29
C ALA A 75 -11.03 12.90 16.45
N LYS A 76 -12.18 13.57 16.51
CA LYS A 76 -13.48 12.91 16.35
C LYS A 76 -13.52 12.22 14.99
N VAL A 77 -13.33 10.91 15.00
CA VAL A 77 -13.24 10.03 13.79
C VAL A 77 -14.54 10.08 12.97
N THR A 78 -15.63 10.56 13.53
CA THR A 78 -16.98 10.51 12.95
C THR A 78 -17.65 11.87 12.83
N ARG A 79 -16.98 12.87 12.29
CA ARG A 79 -17.69 14.09 11.91
C ARG A 79 -18.24 13.90 10.50
N LYS A 80 -19.57 14.05 10.33
CA LYS A 80 -20.18 14.07 8.99
C LYS A 80 -19.51 15.19 8.18
N LEU A 81 -18.96 14.82 7.03
CA LEU A 81 -18.37 15.80 6.10
C LEU A 81 -19.49 16.68 5.50
N SER A 82 -19.26 17.97 5.42
CA SER A 82 -20.15 18.85 4.69
C SER A 82 -20.00 18.62 3.16
N ALA A 83 -20.98 19.04 2.39
CA ALA A 83 -20.93 18.96 0.92
C ALA A 83 -19.66 19.64 0.37
N LYS A 84 -19.27 20.77 0.95
CA LYS A 84 -18.04 21.48 0.62
C LYS A 84 -16.78 20.65 0.88
N GLN A 85 -16.69 20.03 2.06
CA GLN A 85 -15.54 19.16 2.41
C GLN A 85 -15.46 17.93 1.50
N LEU A 86 -16.61 17.35 1.15
CA LEU A 86 -16.70 16.25 0.20
C LEU A 86 -16.20 16.67 -1.20
N ALA A 87 -16.55 17.87 -1.66
CA ALA A 87 -16.06 18.42 -2.93
C ALA A 87 -14.52 18.57 -2.92
N PHE A 88 -13.93 19.03 -1.80
CA PHE A 88 -12.47 19.10 -1.66
C PHE A 88 -11.81 17.72 -1.67
N CYS A 89 -12.43 16.70 -1.04
CA CYS A 89 -11.95 15.33 -1.10
C CYS A 89 -11.99 14.79 -2.54
N ALA A 90 -13.08 15.03 -3.27
CA ALA A 90 -13.23 14.61 -4.66
C ALA A 90 -12.19 15.32 -5.57
N LEU A 91 -11.96 16.61 -5.37
CA LEU A 91 -10.94 17.36 -6.11
C LEU A 91 -9.53 16.83 -5.82
N ALA A 92 -9.24 16.48 -4.57
CA ALA A 92 -7.96 15.87 -4.19
C ALA A 92 -7.75 14.52 -4.87
N ILE A 93 -8.79 13.67 -4.94
CA ILE A 93 -8.75 12.41 -5.68
C ILE A 93 -8.52 12.66 -7.18
N ALA A 94 -9.25 13.57 -7.79
CA ALA A 94 -9.10 13.90 -9.21
C ALA A 94 -7.68 14.40 -9.53
N LEU A 95 -7.16 15.35 -8.74
CA LEU A 95 -5.80 15.86 -8.91
C LEU A 95 -4.76 14.75 -8.64
N GLY A 96 -4.93 13.95 -7.59
CA GLY A 96 -4.07 12.81 -7.31
C GLY A 96 -4.02 11.82 -8.48
N THR A 97 -5.17 11.55 -9.11
CA THR A 97 -5.27 10.67 -10.27
C THR A 97 -4.57 11.26 -11.50
N VAL A 98 -4.77 12.54 -11.80
CA VAL A 98 -4.06 13.19 -12.89
C VAL A 98 -2.55 13.17 -12.67
N LEU A 99 -2.10 13.50 -11.46
CA LEU A 99 -0.68 13.53 -11.10
C LEU A 99 -0.05 12.12 -11.04
N SER A 100 -0.81 11.09 -10.70
CA SER A 100 -0.33 9.70 -10.73
C SER A 100 -0.08 9.18 -12.15
N ASN A 101 -0.72 9.77 -13.16
CA ASN A 101 -0.44 9.47 -14.57
C ASN A 101 0.83 10.17 -15.09
N ILE A 102 1.33 11.19 -14.38
CA ILE A 102 2.63 11.81 -14.67
C ILE A 102 3.72 10.97 -13.99
N LYS A 103 4.08 9.87 -14.65
CA LYS A 103 5.11 8.92 -14.19
C LYS A 103 6.48 9.48 -14.58
N VAL A 104 7.25 10.00 -13.61
CA VAL A 104 8.63 10.47 -13.82
C VAL A 104 9.53 9.27 -14.12
N PHE A 105 9.29 8.15 -13.45
CA PHE A 105 9.95 6.88 -13.68
C PHE A 105 9.00 5.72 -13.38
N HIS A 106 8.99 4.71 -14.25
CA HIS A 106 8.19 3.49 -14.08
C HIS A 106 9.12 2.29 -13.91
N PHE A 107 8.89 1.50 -12.87
CA PHE A 107 9.67 0.30 -12.60
C PHE A 107 9.05 -0.92 -13.30
N PRO A 108 9.87 -1.86 -13.82
CA PRO A 108 9.38 -3.02 -14.59
C PRO A 108 8.44 -3.94 -13.81
N THR A 109 8.65 -4.07 -12.49
CA THR A 109 7.88 -4.96 -11.60
C THR A 109 6.73 -4.26 -10.87
N GLY A 110 6.25 -3.14 -11.41
CA GLY A 110 5.23 -2.29 -10.78
C GLY A 110 5.84 -1.20 -9.91
N GLY A 111 5.01 -0.26 -9.49
CA GLY A 111 5.46 0.94 -8.80
C GLY A 111 5.99 2.00 -9.77
N SER A 112 5.76 3.26 -9.41
CA SER A 112 6.19 4.40 -10.21
C SER A 112 6.53 5.56 -9.29
N ILE A 113 7.54 6.34 -9.67
CA ILE A 113 7.78 7.65 -9.08
C ILE A 113 6.85 8.62 -9.79
N THR A 114 5.83 9.09 -9.07
CA THR A 114 4.85 10.05 -9.59
C THR A 114 5.12 11.45 -9.03
N LEU A 115 4.43 12.45 -9.56
CA LEU A 115 4.63 13.82 -9.14
C LEU A 115 3.53 14.25 -8.16
N LEU A 116 3.85 14.34 -6.85
CA LEU A 116 2.95 14.89 -5.81
C LEU A 116 1.62 14.13 -5.63
N SER A 117 1.45 12.95 -6.23
CA SER A 117 0.18 12.21 -6.14
C SER A 117 -0.17 11.84 -4.70
N MET A 118 0.81 11.36 -3.93
CA MET A 118 0.63 11.03 -2.51
C MET A 118 0.26 12.26 -1.67
N LEU A 119 0.80 13.45 -2.01
CA LEU A 119 0.46 14.68 -1.30
C LEU A 119 -1.03 15.00 -1.45
N MET A 120 -1.55 14.95 -2.67
CA MET A 120 -2.97 15.27 -2.92
C MET A 120 -3.88 14.41 -2.06
N ILE A 121 -3.59 13.12 -1.93
CA ILE A 121 -4.40 12.19 -1.14
C ILE A 121 -4.19 12.36 0.37
N ALA A 122 -3.04 12.86 0.80
CA ALA A 122 -2.79 13.16 2.21
C ALA A 122 -3.45 14.48 2.67
N LEU A 123 -3.70 15.44 1.78
CA LEU A 123 -4.28 16.74 2.14
C LEU A 123 -5.64 16.67 2.83
N PRO A 124 -6.64 15.87 2.37
CA PRO A 124 -7.92 15.74 3.06
C PRO A 124 -7.80 15.26 4.50
N GLY A 125 -6.87 14.34 4.80
CA GLY A 125 -6.56 13.94 6.15
C GLY A 125 -6.07 15.12 7.00
N TYR A 126 -5.12 15.87 6.50
CA TYR A 126 -4.58 17.06 7.18
C TYR A 126 -5.62 18.19 7.34
N TRP A 127 -6.60 18.33 6.44
CA TRP A 127 -7.64 19.37 6.51
C TRP A 127 -8.80 18.99 7.40
N PHE A 128 -9.31 17.77 7.28
CA PHE A 128 -10.60 17.34 7.85
C PHE A 128 -10.45 16.24 8.92
N GLY A 129 -9.24 15.75 9.15
CA GLY A 129 -8.94 14.73 10.15
C GLY A 129 -8.83 13.32 9.58
N LEU A 130 -8.47 12.39 10.48
CA LEU A 130 -8.10 11.01 10.15
C LEU A 130 -9.17 10.28 9.35
N GLY A 131 -10.44 10.37 9.76
CA GLY A 131 -11.53 9.65 9.10
C GLY A 131 -11.73 10.07 7.64
N ALA A 132 -11.73 11.38 7.38
CA ALA A 132 -11.83 11.93 6.02
C ALA A 132 -10.62 11.51 5.17
N GLY A 133 -9.42 11.54 5.75
CA GLY A 133 -8.20 11.13 5.07
C GLY A 133 -8.21 9.67 4.66
N ILE A 134 -8.57 8.76 5.58
CA ILE A 134 -8.65 7.31 5.29
C ILE A 134 -9.70 7.05 4.22
N MET A 135 -10.90 7.64 4.33
CA MET A 135 -11.95 7.47 3.32
C MET A 135 -11.52 7.96 1.94
N THR A 136 -10.85 9.11 1.88
CA THR A 136 -10.30 9.65 0.62
C THR A 136 -9.23 8.74 0.04
N GLY A 137 -8.32 8.24 0.87
CA GLY A 137 -7.26 7.30 0.45
C GLY A 137 -7.82 5.99 -0.08
N VAL A 138 -8.80 5.40 0.63
CA VAL A 138 -9.50 4.17 0.19
C VAL A 138 -10.24 4.41 -1.13
N ALA A 139 -10.99 5.52 -1.25
CA ALA A 139 -11.70 5.85 -2.49
C ALA A 139 -10.73 6.05 -3.67
N TYR A 140 -9.59 6.70 -3.42
CA TYR A 140 -8.53 6.81 -4.42
C TYR A 140 -7.94 5.44 -4.78
N GLY A 141 -7.70 4.57 -3.81
CA GLY A 141 -7.21 3.20 -4.04
C GLY A 141 -8.16 2.39 -4.92
N VAL A 142 -9.47 2.46 -4.67
CA VAL A 142 -10.49 1.84 -5.53
C VAL A 142 -10.43 2.42 -6.95
N LEU A 143 -10.27 3.73 -7.09
CA LEU A 143 -10.17 4.37 -8.41
C LEU A 143 -8.90 3.93 -9.15
N GLN A 144 -7.77 3.84 -8.48
CA GLN A 144 -6.52 3.35 -9.07
C GLN A 144 -6.63 1.89 -9.51
N LEU A 145 -7.31 1.05 -8.73
CA LEU A 145 -7.60 -0.33 -9.11
C LEU A 145 -8.43 -0.42 -10.42
N LEU A 146 -9.31 0.56 -10.66
CA LEU A 146 -10.13 0.58 -11.89
C LEU A 146 -9.35 1.13 -13.10
N ILE A 147 -8.41 2.05 -12.89
CA ILE A 147 -7.67 2.73 -13.96
C ILE A 147 -6.45 1.93 -14.40
N ASP A 148 -5.65 1.43 -13.46
CA ASP A 148 -4.38 0.73 -13.73
C ASP A 148 -4.27 -0.50 -12.79
N PRO A 149 -5.07 -1.56 -13.03
CA PRO A 149 -5.10 -2.72 -12.16
C PRO A 149 -3.84 -3.58 -12.35
N TYR A 150 -3.12 -3.82 -11.26
CA TYR A 150 -2.05 -4.80 -11.21
C TYR A 150 -2.27 -5.74 -10.03
N VAL A 151 -3.06 -6.78 -10.25
CA VAL A 151 -3.50 -7.71 -9.20
C VAL A 151 -3.13 -9.14 -9.59
N LEU A 152 -2.23 -9.74 -8.83
CA LEU A 152 -1.86 -11.15 -8.95
C LEU A 152 -2.71 -12.02 -8.02
N TYR A 153 -3.08 -11.50 -6.84
CA TYR A 153 -3.83 -12.21 -5.81
C TYR A 153 -4.93 -11.34 -5.22
N PRO A 154 -6.10 -11.93 -4.85
CA PRO A 154 -7.20 -11.15 -4.27
C PRO A 154 -6.81 -10.37 -3.01
N MET A 155 -5.96 -10.94 -2.13
CA MET A 155 -5.53 -10.31 -0.90
C MET A 155 -4.56 -9.15 -1.13
N GLN A 156 -3.77 -9.20 -2.20
CA GLN A 156 -2.92 -8.10 -2.67
C GLN A 156 -3.74 -6.83 -2.95
N LEU A 157 -4.91 -6.98 -3.58
CA LEU A 157 -5.83 -5.86 -3.83
C LEU A 157 -6.13 -5.08 -2.55
N VAL A 158 -6.45 -5.80 -1.46
CA VAL A 158 -6.75 -5.17 -0.17
C VAL A 158 -5.55 -4.41 0.37
N VAL A 159 -4.36 -5.04 0.32
CA VAL A 159 -3.14 -4.47 0.91
C VAL A 159 -2.63 -3.28 0.09
N ASP A 160 -2.51 -3.43 -1.23
CA ASP A 160 -1.88 -2.43 -2.10
C ASP A 160 -2.79 -1.26 -2.44
N TYR A 161 -4.10 -1.52 -2.63
CA TYR A 161 -5.02 -0.47 -3.05
C TYR A 161 -5.81 0.12 -1.89
N LEU A 162 -6.38 -0.69 -0.98
CA LEU A 162 -7.21 -0.14 0.08
C LEU A 162 -6.36 0.34 1.26
N LEU A 163 -5.46 -0.51 1.78
CA LEU A 163 -4.72 -0.19 2.99
C LEU A 163 -3.55 0.75 2.72
N ALA A 164 -2.76 0.51 1.67
CA ALA A 164 -1.62 1.35 1.34
C ALA A 164 -2.04 2.79 1.00
N PHE A 165 -3.08 2.97 0.18
CA PHE A 165 -3.59 4.32 -0.09
C PHE A 165 -4.38 4.90 1.08
N GLY A 166 -5.15 4.09 1.79
CA GLY A 166 -5.84 4.51 3.02
C GLY A 166 -4.89 5.03 4.09
N ALA A 167 -3.68 4.47 4.19
CA ALA A 167 -2.65 4.91 5.13
C ALA A 167 -2.17 6.35 4.91
N LEU A 168 -2.30 6.91 3.69
CA LEU A 168 -2.02 8.33 3.46
C LEU A 168 -2.92 9.24 4.29
N GLY A 169 -4.10 8.75 4.70
CA GLY A 169 -5.02 9.44 5.61
C GLY A 169 -4.48 9.60 7.04
N LEU A 170 -3.41 8.89 7.44
CA LEU A 170 -2.72 9.10 8.72
C LEU A 170 -2.20 10.54 8.88
N SER A 171 -2.12 11.29 7.78
CA SER A 171 -1.86 12.74 7.82
C SER A 171 -2.79 13.50 8.76
N GLY A 172 -4.02 13.01 8.95
CA GLY A 172 -5.01 13.58 9.85
C GLY A 172 -4.63 13.56 11.33
N LEU A 173 -3.70 12.71 11.75
CA LEU A 173 -3.18 12.69 13.12
C LEU A 173 -2.44 13.99 13.48
N PHE A 174 -1.94 14.71 12.49
CA PHE A 174 -1.12 15.91 12.66
C PHE A 174 -1.83 17.20 12.25
N MET A 175 -3.17 17.19 12.06
CA MET A 175 -3.93 18.34 11.57
C MET A 175 -3.73 19.61 12.40
N ASN A 176 -3.50 19.47 13.72
CA ASN A 176 -3.32 20.55 14.68
C ASN A 176 -1.85 20.73 15.14
N ALA A 177 -0.92 19.96 14.60
CA ALA A 177 0.48 20.00 15.02
C ALA A 177 1.24 21.15 14.35
N LYS A 178 2.27 21.69 15.03
CA LYS A 178 3.25 22.60 14.42
C LYS A 178 3.94 21.88 13.26
N ASN A 179 3.96 22.48 12.08
CA ASN A 179 4.40 21.86 10.82
C ASN A 179 3.61 20.56 10.49
N GLY A 180 2.31 20.54 10.85
CA GLY A 180 1.47 19.35 10.77
C GLY A 180 1.35 18.79 9.36
N LEU A 181 1.42 19.63 8.31
CA LEU A 181 1.37 19.16 6.93
C LEU A 181 2.53 18.23 6.59
N ILE A 182 3.78 18.63 6.88
CA ILE A 182 4.96 17.81 6.58
C ILE A 182 4.97 16.55 7.46
N LYS A 183 4.72 16.69 8.76
CA LYS A 183 4.66 15.55 9.69
C LYS A 183 3.56 14.55 9.29
N GLY A 184 2.38 15.07 8.96
CA GLY A 184 1.25 14.26 8.53
C GLY A 184 1.50 13.56 7.20
N TYR A 185 2.05 14.28 6.24
CA TYR A 185 2.45 13.68 4.97
C TYR A 185 3.45 12.53 5.16
N LEU A 186 4.52 12.76 5.93
CA LEU A 186 5.51 11.72 6.21
C LEU A 186 4.91 10.52 6.96
N ALA A 187 4.00 10.73 7.90
CA ALA A 187 3.30 9.65 8.58
C ALA A 187 2.46 8.81 7.59
N GLY A 188 1.74 9.46 6.68
CA GLY A 188 1.00 8.79 5.61
C GLY A 188 1.91 7.99 4.67
N VAL A 189 3.04 8.58 4.26
CA VAL A 189 4.05 7.92 3.41
C VAL A 189 4.62 6.68 4.09
N VAL A 190 5.01 6.79 5.37
CA VAL A 190 5.51 5.64 6.14
C VAL A 190 4.43 4.56 6.27
N GLY A 191 3.18 4.93 6.53
CA GLY A 191 2.07 3.97 6.55
C GLY A 191 1.90 3.25 5.21
N ARG A 192 1.92 3.99 4.09
CA ARG A 192 1.89 3.40 2.75
C ARG A 192 3.08 2.47 2.50
N TYR A 193 4.28 2.88 2.90
CA TYR A 193 5.49 2.08 2.75
C TYR A 193 5.38 0.74 3.49
N VAL A 194 4.88 0.73 4.73
CA VAL A 194 4.68 -0.50 5.52
C VAL A 194 3.78 -1.49 4.78
N PHE A 195 2.63 -1.04 4.26
CA PHE A 195 1.74 -1.92 3.51
C PHE A 195 2.34 -2.37 2.18
N ALA A 196 3.04 -1.50 1.46
CA ALA A 196 3.74 -1.85 0.23
C ALA A 196 4.85 -2.89 0.47
N VAL A 197 5.59 -2.78 1.58
CA VAL A 197 6.61 -3.77 1.98
C VAL A 197 5.96 -5.12 2.30
N ILE A 198 4.87 -5.13 3.07
CA ILE A 198 4.13 -6.37 3.40
C ILE A 198 3.64 -7.04 2.11
N SER A 199 3.05 -6.26 1.20
CA SER A 199 2.60 -6.76 -0.09
C SER A 199 3.75 -7.31 -0.93
N GLY A 200 4.82 -6.53 -1.09
CA GLY A 200 6.00 -6.92 -1.86
C GLY A 200 6.66 -8.19 -1.32
N TRP A 201 6.74 -8.33 0.00
CA TRP A 201 7.28 -9.52 0.63
C TRP A 201 6.44 -10.76 0.37
N ILE A 202 5.10 -10.65 0.47
CA ILE A 202 4.19 -11.81 0.40
C ILE A 202 3.88 -12.18 -1.05
N PHE A 203 3.59 -11.19 -1.91
CA PHE A 203 3.04 -11.44 -3.24
C PHE A 203 4.05 -11.28 -4.37
N PHE A 204 5.14 -10.54 -4.16
CA PHE A 204 6.13 -10.22 -5.19
C PHE A 204 7.50 -10.85 -4.94
N GLY A 205 7.57 -11.85 -4.08
CA GLY A 205 8.82 -12.54 -3.76
C GLY A 205 9.52 -13.17 -4.98
N ALA A 206 8.74 -13.58 -5.99
CA ALA A 206 9.28 -14.12 -7.24
C ALA A 206 10.11 -13.09 -8.06
N TYR A 207 9.88 -11.81 -7.84
CA TYR A 207 10.61 -10.72 -8.51
C TYR A 207 11.87 -10.27 -7.73
N ALA A 208 12.20 -10.95 -6.63
CA ALA A 208 13.41 -10.64 -5.88
C ALA A 208 14.65 -10.78 -6.77
N TRP A 209 15.58 -9.83 -6.62
CA TRP A 209 16.84 -9.87 -7.37
C TRP A 209 17.61 -11.14 -7.07
N GLU A 210 18.38 -11.60 -8.04
CA GLU A 210 19.17 -12.82 -7.92
C GLU A 210 20.02 -12.80 -6.65
N GLY A 211 19.91 -13.85 -5.82
CA GLY A 211 20.57 -13.96 -4.52
C GLY A 211 19.93 -13.18 -3.37
N TRP A 212 18.82 -12.46 -3.58
CA TRP A 212 18.13 -11.72 -2.54
C TRP A 212 16.92 -12.48 -1.98
N ASN A 213 16.72 -12.37 -0.65
CA ASN A 213 15.47 -12.82 -0.04
C ASN A 213 14.32 -11.83 -0.35
N PRO A 214 13.06 -12.30 -0.44
CA PRO A 214 11.90 -11.46 -0.73
C PRO A 214 11.73 -10.26 0.19
N LEU A 215 11.99 -10.39 1.50
CA LEU A 215 11.81 -9.30 2.45
C LEU A 215 12.81 -8.16 2.26
N PRO A 216 14.14 -8.36 2.25
CA PRO A 216 15.11 -7.31 1.93
C PRO A 216 14.86 -6.66 0.57
N TYR A 217 14.51 -7.46 -0.44
CA TYR A 217 14.14 -6.95 -1.76
C TYR A 217 12.95 -5.99 -1.64
N SER A 218 11.86 -6.40 -1.00
CA SER A 218 10.66 -5.58 -0.84
C SER A 218 10.94 -4.29 -0.07
N LEU A 219 11.76 -4.34 0.99
CA LEU A 219 12.17 -3.16 1.74
C LEU A 219 12.88 -2.15 0.84
N VAL A 220 13.89 -2.57 0.10
CA VAL A 220 14.70 -1.67 -0.74
C VAL A 220 13.90 -1.18 -1.93
N TYR A 221 13.21 -2.09 -2.64
CA TYR A 221 12.44 -1.76 -3.83
C TYR A 221 11.36 -0.72 -3.57
N ASN A 222 10.53 -0.94 -2.54
CA ASN A 222 9.46 -0.01 -2.18
C ASN A 222 10.01 1.31 -1.62
N ALA A 223 11.16 1.28 -0.91
CA ALA A 223 11.80 2.49 -0.42
C ALA A 223 12.22 3.42 -1.58
N ILE A 224 12.78 2.87 -2.66
CA ILE A 224 13.30 3.66 -3.78
C ILE A 224 12.19 4.56 -4.35
N TYR A 225 11.05 4.02 -4.77
CA TYR A 225 10.05 4.86 -5.43
C TYR A 225 9.18 5.66 -4.47
N ILE A 226 8.83 5.12 -3.30
CA ILE A 226 7.98 5.82 -2.33
C ILE A 226 8.74 7.01 -1.71
N PHE A 227 9.97 6.79 -1.25
CA PHE A 227 10.73 7.86 -0.63
C PHE A 227 11.34 8.84 -1.64
N ALA A 228 11.57 8.44 -2.90
CA ALA A 228 11.96 9.38 -3.94
C ALA A 228 10.86 10.42 -4.19
N GLU A 229 9.60 9.99 -4.39
CA GLU A 229 8.46 10.92 -4.50
C GLU A 229 8.31 11.75 -3.22
N ALA A 230 8.44 11.11 -2.05
CA ALA A 230 8.31 11.82 -0.78
C ALA A 230 9.38 12.89 -0.60
N ALA A 231 10.62 12.63 -0.97
CA ALA A 231 11.71 13.59 -0.88
C ALA A 231 11.46 14.82 -1.76
N VAL A 232 11.09 14.61 -3.02
CA VAL A 232 10.72 15.70 -3.94
C VAL A 232 9.57 16.51 -3.37
N THR A 233 8.53 15.83 -2.86
CA THR A 233 7.37 16.48 -2.27
C THR A 233 7.74 17.33 -1.05
N VAL A 234 8.58 16.81 -0.15
CA VAL A 234 9.02 17.58 1.04
C VAL A 234 9.82 18.80 0.63
N VAL A 235 10.71 18.70 -0.36
CA VAL A 235 11.44 19.87 -0.90
C VAL A 235 10.46 20.93 -1.39
N ILE A 236 9.44 20.54 -2.17
CA ILE A 236 8.41 21.45 -2.67
C ILE A 236 7.61 22.08 -1.51
N LEU A 237 7.25 21.30 -0.48
CA LEU A 237 6.54 21.81 0.69
C LEU A 237 7.39 22.76 1.55
N CYS A 238 8.71 22.74 1.44
CA CYS A 238 9.57 23.70 2.12
C CYS A 238 9.62 25.06 1.41
N ILE A 239 9.15 25.17 0.16
CA ILE A 239 9.12 26.42 -0.59
C ILE A 239 8.04 27.35 0.01
N PRO A 240 8.39 28.56 0.50
CA PRO A 240 7.45 29.42 1.20
C PRO A 240 6.16 29.74 0.43
N PRO A 241 6.18 30.14 -0.84
CA PRO A 241 4.97 30.37 -1.64
C PRO A 241 4.02 29.17 -1.71
N VAL A 242 4.56 27.95 -1.79
CA VAL A 242 3.75 26.71 -1.82
C VAL A 242 3.08 26.47 -0.47
N LYS A 243 3.84 26.62 0.61
CA LYS A 243 3.32 26.51 1.97
C LYS A 243 2.19 27.50 2.24
N ASP A 244 2.34 28.75 1.82
CA ASP A 244 1.35 29.80 1.97
C ASP A 244 0.10 29.55 1.11
N ALA A 245 0.29 29.05 -0.12
CA ALA A 245 -0.81 28.63 -0.98
C ALA A 245 -1.64 27.50 -0.36
N LEU A 246 -0.98 26.45 0.13
CA LEU A 246 -1.65 25.31 0.79
C LEU A 246 -2.33 25.74 2.11
N ALA A 247 -1.77 26.68 2.84
CA ALA A 247 -2.40 27.24 4.03
C ALA A 247 -3.69 28.01 3.68
N ARG A 248 -3.69 28.79 2.59
CA ARG A 248 -4.89 29.47 2.07
C ARG A 248 -5.96 28.46 1.61
N VAL A 249 -5.56 27.42 0.90
CA VAL A 249 -6.48 26.35 0.48
C VAL A 249 -7.09 25.65 1.71
N LYS A 250 -6.27 25.34 2.73
CA LYS A 250 -6.79 24.79 3.99
C LYS A 250 -7.85 25.69 4.63
N LYS A 251 -7.57 26.99 4.70
CA LYS A 251 -8.53 27.96 5.25
C LYS A 251 -9.85 27.93 4.47
N MET A 252 -9.78 28.00 3.14
CA MET A 252 -10.98 27.89 2.30
C MET A 252 -11.72 26.56 2.46
N ALA A 253 -11.02 25.47 2.66
CA ALA A 253 -11.63 24.13 2.77
C ALA A 253 -12.35 23.92 4.11
N VAL A 254 -11.87 24.56 5.19
CA VAL A 254 -12.36 24.35 6.59
C VAL A 254 -13.41 25.37 7.00
N GLU A 255 -13.36 26.60 6.50
CA GLU A 255 -14.37 27.65 6.67
C GLU A 255 -15.56 27.43 5.73
#